data_7f0d63d23dc5bcdebdde604da0d9ca69
#
_entry.id   7f0d63d23dc5bcdebdde604da0d9ca69
#
_cell.length_a   1.000
_cell.length_b   1.000
_cell.length_c   1.000
_cell.angle_alpha   90.00
_cell.angle_beta   90.00
_cell.angle_gamma   90.00
#
_symmetry.space_group_name_H-M   'P 1'
#
loop_
_entity.id
_entity.type
_entity.pdbx_description
1 polymer ?
#
loop_
_entity_poly.entity_id
_entity_poly.type
_entity_poly.pdbx_seq_one_letter_code
_entity_poly.pdbx_strand_id
1 'polypeptide(L)'
;MPVPEPDHCQTEVFRCGGGLSSTAISQSINQFHSRMPLWHYSQHNYFVFDEVDRLTIGAQQSLRSTMDLKRCMFFFTTNYVSKIDPGIINRCHLVEMNQVTDASAYVPLGQSILKKLGLDASVVTHTTLESMAKQARGSLRDFTSDVVLEGIKCGGVLT
;
A
#
# COMPACT_ATOMS: atom_id res chain seq x y z
N MET A 1 20.10 -24.88 -16.29
CA MET A 1 19.64 -23.53 -16.60
C MET A 1 19.52 -22.78 -15.27
N PRO A 2 20.18 -21.64 -15.07
CA PRO A 2 20.01 -20.88 -13.85
C PRO A 2 18.57 -20.36 -13.78
N VAL A 3 17.96 -20.53 -12.61
CA VAL A 3 16.65 -19.94 -12.32
C VAL A 3 16.83 -18.41 -12.40
N PRO A 4 16.03 -17.67 -13.18
CA PRO A 4 16.19 -16.24 -13.23
C PRO A 4 15.84 -15.66 -11.85
N GLU A 5 16.73 -14.81 -11.35
CA GLU A 5 16.52 -14.08 -10.10
C GLU A 5 15.23 -13.22 -10.20
N PRO A 6 14.48 -13.07 -9.08
CA PRO A 6 13.18 -12.38 -9.06
C PRO A 6 13.26 -10.87 -9.25
N ASP A 7 14.40 -10.29 -9.57
CA ASP A 7 14.69 -8.85 -9.55
C ASP A 7 14.22 -8.05 -10.77
N HIS A 8 13.35 -8.59 -11.62
CA HIS A 8 12.97 -7.89 -12.85
C HIS A 8 11.50 -7.43 -12.90
N CYS A 9 10.80 -7.39 -11.77
CA CYS A 9 9.49 -6.77 -11.70
C CYS A 9 9.64 -5.25 -11.62
N GLN A 10 9.23 -4.54 -12.66
CA GLN A 10 9.23 -3.08 -12.65
C GLN A 10 7.95 -2.57 -11.99
N THR A 11 8.09 -1.68 -11.01
CA THR A 11 6.96 -1.08 -10.29
C THR A 11 7.01 0.43 -10.42
N GLU A 12 5.89 1.04 -10.78
CA GLU A 12 5.72 2.49 -10.81
C GLU A 12 4.60 2.90 -9.85
N VAL A 13 4.85 3.92 -9.03
CA VAL A 13 3.91 4.40 -8.02
C VAL A 13 3.46 5.81 -8.35
N PHE A 14 2.14 5.98 -8.54
CA PHE A 14 1.49 7.26 -8.79
C PHE A 14 0.80 7.74 -7.51
N ARG A 15 1.20 8.91 -7.01
CA ARG A 15 0.49 9.60 -5.95
C ARG A 15 -0.54 10.56 -6.57
N CYS A 16 -1.81 10.19 -6.48
CA CYS A 16 -2.88 10.90 -7.19
C CYS A 16 -3.26 12.26 -6.59
N GLY A 17 -2.69 12.62 -5.45
CA GLY A 17 -3.01 13.86 -4.71
C GLY A 17 -2.49 15.17 -5.29
N GLY A 18 -1.76 15.17 -6.42
CA GLY A 18 -1.04 16.33 -6.94
C GLY A 18 -1.53 16.87 -8.28
N GLY A 19 -2.78 16.61 -8.70
CA GLY A 19 -3.30 17.10 -9.99
C GLY A 19 -2.75 16.36 -11.20
N LEU A 20 -2.46 15.08 -11.08
CA LEU A 20 -2.07 14.20 -12.19
C LEU A 20 -3.10 14.26 -13.31
N SER A 21 -2.67 14.75 -14.48
CA SER A 21 -3.52 14.79 -15.66
C SER A 21 -3.65 13.40 -16.30
N SER A 22 -4.78 13.16 -16.98
CA SER A 22 -5.00 11.94 -17.76
C SER A 22 -3.87 11.67 -18.77
N THR A 23 -3.38 12.73 -19.39
CA THR A 23 -2.29 12.66 -20.37
C THR A 23 -0.97 12.21 -19.74
N ALA A 24 -0.62 12.77 -18.58
CA ALA A 24 0.60 12.40 -17.85
C ALA A 24 0.56 10.92 -17.44
N ILE A 25 -0.57 10.45 -16.92
CA ILE A 25 -0.76 9.04 -16.52
C ILE A 25 -0.58 8.12 -17.74
N SER A 26 -1.29 8.39 -18.82
CA SER A 26 -1.24 7.55 -20.02
C SER A 26 0.15 7.54 -20.66
N GLN A 27 0.83 8.69 -20.68
CA GLN A 27 2.20 8.78 -21.20
C GLN A 27 3.18 7.96 -20.34
N SER A 28 3.10 8.10 -19.01
CA SER A 28 3.98 7.35 -18.11
C SER A 28 3.76 5.84 -18.26
N ILE A 29 2.51 5.37 -18.24
CA ILE A 29 2.19 3.95 -18.42
C ILE A 29 2.71 3.43 -19.76
N ASN A 30 2.48 4.17 -20.86
CA ASN A 30 2.94 3.75 -22.19
C ASN A 30 4.46 3.73 -22.30
N GLN A 31 5.15 4.73 -21.75
CA GLN A 31 6.61 4.76 -21.72
C GLN A 31 7.17 3.59 -20.91
N PHE A 32 6.58 3.31 -19.77
CA PHE A 32 6.99 2.21 -18.91
C PHE A 32 6.76 0.86 -19.60
N HIS A 33 5.59 0.67 -20.19
CA HIS A 33 5.24 -0.53 -20.95
C HIS A 33 6.14 -0.73 -22.18
N SER A 34 6.51 0.33 -22.90
CA SER A 34 7.37 0.26 -24.07
C SER A 34 8.84 -0.07 -23.78
N ARG A 35 9.29 0.13 -22.55
CA ARG A 35 10.65 -0.22 -22.11
C ARG A 35 10.85 -1.69 -21.81
N MET A 36 9.80 -2.52 -21.89
CA MET A 36 9.92 -3.96 -21.64
C MET A 36 10.83 -4.61 -22.68
N PRO A 37 11.91 -5.28 -22.24
CA PRO A 37 12.74 -6.05 -23.15
C PRO A 37 11.94 -7.23 -23.72
N LEU A 38 12.02 -7.43 -25.01
CA LEU A 38 11.31 -8.52 -25.72
C LEU A 38 11.70 -9.93 -25.27
N TRP A 39 12.81 -10.06 -24.53
CA TRP A 39 13.42 -11.33 -24.12
C TRP A 39 12.94 -11.87 -22.75
N HIS A 40 12.20 -11.09 -21.98
CA HIS A 40 11.76 -11.51 -20.65
C HIS A 40 10.30 -11.96 -20.64
N TYR A 41 10.09 -13.22 -20.89
CA TYR A 41 8.76 -13.86 -20.94
C TYR A 41 7.95 -13.80 -19.63
N SER A 42 8.59 -13.54 -18.49
CA SER A 42 7.97 -13.58 -17.16
C SER A 42 7.78 -12.20 -16.52
N GLN A 43 8.14 -11.12 -17.22
CA GLN A 43 8.07 -9.78 -16.62
C GLN A 43 6.65 -9.22 -16.68
N HIS A 44 6.17 -8.77 -15.52
CA HIS A 44 4.96 -7.99 -15.37
C HIS A 44 5.31 -6.59 -14.90
N ASN A 45 4.60 -5.59 -15.42
CA ASN A 45 4.65 -4.23 -14.92
C ASN A 45 3.59 -4.06 -13.83
N TYR A 46 3.99 -3.48 -12.71
CA TYR A 46 3.10 -3.18 -11.61
C TYR A 46 2.90 -1.67 -11.51
N PHE A 47 1.65 -1.23 -11.54
CA PHE A 47 1.28 0.15 -11.39
C PHE A 47 0.46 0.32 -10.12
N VAL A 48 0.97 1.13 -9.20
CA VAL A 48 0.31 1.42 -7.93
C VAL A 48 -0.21 2.84 -7.95
N PHE A 49 -1.52 3.02 -7.81
CA PHE A 49 -2.18 4.32 -7.73
C PHE A 49 -2.64 4.56 -6.31
N ASP A 50 -1.95 5.44 -5.61
CA ASP A 50 -2.27 5.80 -4.24
C ASP A 50 -3.27 6.96 -4.22
N GLU A 51 -4.37 6.79 -3.44
CA GLU A 51 -5.48 7.73 -3.33
C GLU A 51 -6.16 8.04 -4.69
N VAL A 52 -6.53 7.00 -5.44
CA VAL A 52 -7.10 7.12 -6.80
C VAL A 52 -8.39 7.94 -6.85
N ASP A 53 -9.11 8.07 -5.74
CA ASP A 53 -10.29 8.94 -5.60
C ASP A 53 -9.98 10.43 -5.75
N ARG A 54 -8.72 10.83 -5.72
CA ARG A 54 -8.28 12.20 -5.98
C ARG A 54 -8.08 12.53 -7.45
N LEU A 55 -8.10 11.54 -8.32
CA LEU A 55 -8.09 11.76 -9.77
C LEU A 55 -9.43 12.35 -10.23
N THR A 56 -9.37 13.22 -11.23
CA THR A 56 -10.57 13.69 -11.91
C THR A 56 -11.28 12.51 -12.60
N ILE A 57 -12.58 12.63 -12.82
CA ILE A 57 -13.38 11.61 -13.53
C ILE A 57 -12.78 11.31 -14.91
N GLY A 58 -12.34 12.33 -15.64
CA GLY A 58 -11.70 12.17 -16.96
C GLY A 58 -10.38 11.40 -16.87
N ALA A 59 -9.58 11.61 -15.82
CA ALA A 59 -8.35 10.87 -15.59
C ALA A 59 -8.64 9.40 -15.23
N GLN A 60 -9.64 9.14 -14.42
CA GLN A 60 -10.08 7.78 -14.11
C GLN A 60 -10.60 7.04 -15.36
N GLN A 61 -11.36 7.71 -16.22
CA GLN A 61 -11.83 7.14 -17.48
C GLN A 61 -10.69 6.80 -18.45
N SER A 62 -9.67 7.68 -18.52
CA SER A 62 -8.46 7.41 -19.32
C SER A 62 -7.67 6.21 -18.75
N LEU A 63 -7.55 6.14 -17.42
CA LEU A 63 -6.88 5.03 -16.76
C LEU A 63 -7.57 3.68 -17.06
N ARG A 64 -8.90 3.66 -17.10
CA ARG A 64 -9.68 2.47 -17.47
C ARG A 64 -9.24 1.87 -18.81
N SER A 65 -8.93 2.70 -19.81
CA SER A 65 -8.49 2.23 -21.11
C SER A 65 -7.11 1.58 -21.11
N THR A 66 -6.26 1.95 -20.14
CA THR A 66 -4.91 1.37 -20.00
C THR A 66 -4.90 0.08 -19.16
N MET A 67 -5.95 -0.20 -18.40
CA MET A 67 -6.04 -1.43 -17.58
C MET A 67 -6.11 -2.72 -18.40
N ASP A 68 -6.45 -2.62 -19.70
CA ASP A 68 -6.50 -3.77 -20.60
C ASP A 68 -5.13 -4.12 -21.21
N LEU A 69 -4.05 -3.40 -20.84
CA LEU A 69 -2.70 -3.67 -21.32
C LEU A 69 -2.20 -5.03 -20.82
N LYS A 70 -1.66 -5.81 -21.75
CA LYS A 70 -1.10 -7.13 -21.44
C LYS A 70 0.12 -6.99 -20.53
N ARG A 71 0.28 -7.94 -19.61
CA ARG A 71 1.41 -8.00 -18.66
C ARG A 71 1.50 -6.78 -17.74
N CYS A 72 0.39 -6.10 -17.52
CA CYS A 72 0.29 -5.01 -16.57
C CYS A 72 -0.67 -5.41 -15.44
N MET A 73 -0.29 -5.12 -14.22
CA MET A 73 -1.12 -5.28 -13.04
C MET A 73 -1.27 -3.93 -12.35
N PHE A 74 -2.51 -3.62 -11.98
CA PHE A 74 -2.87 -2.33 -11.42
C PHE A 74 -3.36 -2.52 -9.99
N PHE A 75 -2.80 -1.75 -9.07
CA PHE A 75 -3.20 -1.68 -7.67
C PHE A 75 -3.71 -0.28 -7.36
N PHE A 76 -4.86 -0.19 -6.75
CA PHE A 76 -5.48 1.07 -6.39
C PHE A 76 -5.73 1.12 -4.89
N THR A 77 -5.36 2.22 -4.24
CA THR A 77 -5.78 2.50 -2.88
C THR A 77 -6.80 3.63 -2.87
N THR A 78 -7.79 3.54 -2.02
CA THR A 78 -8.78 4.60 -1.80
C THR A 78 -9.46 4.44 -0.45
N ASN A 79 -9.83 5.57 0.17
CA ASN A 79 -10.72 5.61 1.32
C ASN A 79 -12.19 5.81 0.90
N TYR A 80 -12.46 6.06 -0.38
CA TYR A 80 -13.79 6.44 -0.89
C TYR A 80 -14.12 5.68 -2.18
N VAL A 81 -14.46 4.39 -2.05
CA VAL A 81 -14.83 3.55 -3.21
C VAL A 81 -15.94 4.17 -4.05
N SER A 82 -16.88 4.88 -3.41
CA SER A 82 -17.98 5.56 -4.11
C SER A 82 -17.56 6.68 -5.06
N LYS A 83 -16.33 7.18 -4.96
CA LYS A 83 -15.77 8.19 -5.86
C LYS A 83 -15.00 7.61 -7.05
N ILE A 84 -14.89 6.29 -7.11
CA ILE A 84 -14.16 5.61 -8.19
C ILE A 84 -15.11 5.31 -9.35
N ASP A 85 -14.60 5.51 -10.57
CA ASP A 85 -15.32 5.17 -11.79
C ASP A 85 -15.77 3.69 -11.76
N PRO A 86 -17.06 3.40 -11.98
CA PRO A 86 -17.57 2.02 -11.95
C PRO A 86 -16.84 1.11 -12.94
N GLY A 87 -16.33 1.65 -14.03
CA GLY A 87 -15.58 0.89 -15.03
C GLY A 87 -14.22 0.41 -14.51
N ILE A 88 -13.60 1.13 -13.56
CA ILE A 88 -12.40 0.66 -12.85
C ILE A 88 -12.80 -0.43 -11.85
N ILE A 89 -13.82 -0.17 -11.03
CA ILE A 89 -14.27 -1.12 -10.00
C ILE A 89 -14.61 -2.49 -10.61
N ASN A 90 -15.32 -2.49 -11.75
CA ASN A 90 -15.71 -3.72 -12.44
C ASN A 90 -14.53 -4.54 -12.99
N ARG A 91 -13.32 -3.97 -13.05
CA ARG A 91 -12.10 -4.62 -13.50
C ARG A 91 -11.16 -5.00 -12.36
N CYS A 92 -11.54 -4.71 -11.12
CA CYS A 92 -10.71 -4.92 -9.94
C CYS A 92 -11.35 -5.92 -8.99
N HIS A 93 -10.50 -6.61 -8.24
CA HIS A 93 -10.90 -7.27 -7.00
C HIS A 93 -10.87 -6.24 -5.87
N LEU A 94 -12.00 -6.02 -5.21
CA LEU A 94 -12.08 -5.15 -4.06
C LEU A 94 -11.63 -5.91 -2.80
N VAL A 95 -10.63 -5.36 -2.12
CA VAL A 95 -10.13 -5.86 -0.83
C VAL A 95 -10.35 -4.78 0.22
N GLU A 96 -11.21 -5.06 1.19
CA GLU A 96 -11.42 -4.16 2.33
C GLU A 96 -10.31 -4.35 3.35
N MET A 97 -9.53 -3.29 3.57
CA MET A 97 -8.40 -3.27 4.51
C MET A 97 -8.77 -2.72 5.90
N ASN A 98 -10.00 -2.21 6.05
CA ASN A 98 -10.40 -1.44 7.24
C ASN A 98 -10.96 -2.29 8.38
N GLN A 99 -11.04 -3.61 8.22
CA GLN A 99 -11.62 -4.49 9.24
C GLN A 99 -10.55 -5.31 9.95
N VAL A 100 -9.74 -4.70 10.79
CA VAL A 100 -9.14 -5.46 11.87
C VAL A 100 -10.14 -5.47 13.03
N THR A 101 -11.00 -6.46 13.01
CA THR A 101 -12.02 -6.68 14.04
C THR A 101 -11.41 -7.21 15.36
N ASP A 102 -10.21 -7.73 15.33
CA ASP A 102 -9.54 -8.30 16.48
C ASP A 102 -8.28 -7.50 16.84
N ALA A 103 -8.37 -6.76 17.95
CA ALA A 103 -7.25 -6.00 18.50
C ALA A 103 -6.06 -6.89 18.90
N SER A 104 -6.29 -8.16 19.19
CA SER A 104 -5.23 -9.11 19.56
C SER A 104 -4.28 -9.39 18.39
N ALA A 105 -4.78 -9.27 17.15
CA ALA A 105 -3.96 -9.45 15.95
C ALA A 105 -2.82 -8.40 15.82
N TYR A 106 -2.96 -7.24 16.46
CA TYR A 106 -1.92 -6.20 16.48
C TYR A 106 -0.81 -6.45 17.50
N VAL A 107 -1.04 -7.29 18.49
CA VAL A 107 -0.07 -7.51 19.57
C VAL A 107 1.27 -8.06 19.07
N PRO A 108 1.31 -9.10 18.21
CA PRO A 108 2.59 -9.59 17.67
C PRO A 108 3.34 -8.51 16.86
N LEU A 109 2.60 -7.65 16.15
CA LEU A 109 3.18 -6.53 15.45
C LEU A 109 3.81 -5.51 16.41
N GLY A 110 3.10 -5.12 17.46
CA GLY A 110 3.60 -4.22 18.51
C GLY A 110 4.87 -4.75 19.15
N GLN A 111 4.90 -6.03 19.51
CA GLN A 111 6.09 -6.70 20.05
C GLN A 111 7.26 -6.70 19.05
N SER A 112 7.00 -6.92 17.77
CA SER A 112 8.01 -6.87 16.72
C SER A 112 8.61 -5.48 16.54
N ILE A 113 7.78 -4.44 16.67
CA ILE A 113 8.23 -3.03 16.61
C ILE A 113 9.15 -2.73 17.80
N LEU A 114 8.75 -3.07 19.04
CA LEU A 114 9.56 -2.87 20.23
C LEU A 114 10.91 -3.57 20.12
N LYS A 115 10.91 -4.82 19.65
CA LYS A 115 12.15 -5.57 19.40
C LYS A 115 13.06 -4.90 18.38
N LYS A 116 12.50 -4.36 17.29
CA LYS A 116 13.29 -3.61 16.27
C LYS A 116 13.86 -2.31 16.80
N LEU A 117 13.25 -1.72 17.81
CA LEU A 117 13.75 -0.53 18.52
C LEU A 117 14.83 -0.89 19.59
N GLY A 118 15.19 -2.16 19.72
CA GLY A 118 16.14 -2.61 20.74
C GLY A 118 15.54 -2.66 22.16
N LEU A 119 14.20 -2.56 22.27
CA LEU A 119 13.50 -2.62 23.56
C LEU A 119 13.03 -4.05 23.85
N ASP A 120 12.97 -4.40 25.13
CA ASP A 120 12.35 -5.66 25.54
C ASP A 120 10.84 -5.61 25.22
N ALA A 121 10.33 -6.66 24.58
CA ALA A 121 8.91 -6.75 24.23
C ALA A 121 7.98 -6.72 25.47
N SER A 122 8.50 -6.99 26.66
CA SER A 122 7.77 -6.92 27.94
C SER A 122 7.61 -5.50 28.49
N VAL A 123 8.34 -4.52 27.96
CA VAL A 123 8.28 -3.11 28.38
C VAL A 123 6.88 -2.52 28.20
N VAL A 124 6.16 -2.94 27.16
CA VAL A 124 4.75 -2.60 26.96
C VAL A 124 3.93 -3.88 27.10
N THR A 125 3.01 -3.90 28.07
CA THR A 125 2.21 -5.10 28.35
C THR A 125 1.27 -5.46 27.19
N HIS A 126 0.90 -6.73 27.09
CA HIS A 126 -0.06 -7.22 26.10
C HIS A 126 -1.39 -6.45 26.16
N THR A 127 -1.90 -6.19 27.36
CA THR A 127 -3.14 -5.44 27.57
C THR A 127 -3.03 -3.98 27.09
N THR A 128 -1.87 -3.37 27.25
CA THR A 128 -1.60 -2.03 26.73
C THR A 128 -1.59 -2.03 25.22
N LEU A 129 -0.93 -2.99 24.57
CA LEU A 129 -0.92 -3.12 23.11
C LEU A 129 -2.33 -3.34 22.54
N GLU A 130 -3.15 -4.18 23.19
CA GLU A 130 -4.56 -4.35 22.79
C GLU A 130 -5.38 -3.07 22.95
N SER A 131 -5.15 -2.31 24.02
CA SER A 131 -5.83 -1.03 24.25
C SER A 131 -5.47 -0.02 23.16
N MET A 132 -4.19 0.08 22.80
CA MET A 132 -3.71 0.93 21.70
C MET A 132 -4.33 0.51 20.37
N ALA A 133 -4.40 -0.79 20.08
CA ALA A 133 -5.03 -1.30 18.88
C ALA A 133 -6.52 -0.92 18.77
N LYS A 134 -7.24 -0.99 19.90
CA LYS A 134 -8.65 -0.55 19.97
C LYS A 134 -8.77 0.96 19.73
N GLN A 135 -7.88 1.77 20.29
CA GLN A 135 -7.87 3.23 20.11
C GLN A 135 -7.55 3.62 18.69
N ALA A 136 -6.64 2.90 18.03
CA ALA A 136 -6.24 3.14 16.63
C ALA A 136 -7.35 2.86 15.61
N ARG A 137 -8.45 2.19 16.00
CA ARG A 137 -9.64 1.94 15.17
C ARG A 137 -9.33 1.38 13.79
N GLY A 138 -8.34 0.49 13.67
CA GLY A 138 -7.89 -0.09 12.42
C GLY A 138 -6.80 0.72 11.69
N SER A 139 -6.40 1.89 12.18
CA SER A 139 -5.28 2.65 11.66
C SER A 139 -3.95 2.02 12.10
N LEU A 140 -3.30 1.33 11.19
CA LEU A 140 -1.97 0.75 11.45
C LEU A 140 -0.93 1.84 11.74
N ARG A 141 -1.04 3.00 11.10
CA ARG A 141 -0.15 4.15 11.32
C ARG A 141 -0.25 4.67 12.74
N ASP A 142 -1.47 4.88 13.24
CA ASP A 142 -1.68 5.40 14.60
C ASP A 142 -1.20 4.37 15.62
N PHE A 143 -1.57 3.10 15.45
CA PHE A 143 -1.09 2.02 16.30
C PHE A 143 0.44 1.97 16.37
N THR A 144 1.13 1.99 15.22
CA THR A 144 2.60 1.92 15.20
C THR A 144 3.23 3.13 15.87
N SER A 145 2.66 4.32 15.67
CA SER A 145 3.14 5.55 16.30
C SER A 145 2.97 5.50 17.82
N ASP A 146 1.83 5.03 18.31
CA ASP A 146 1.55 4.91 19.74
C ASP A 146 2.48 3.89 20.41
N VAL A 147 2.72 2.74 19.75
CA VAL A 147 3.65 1.72 20.27
C VAL A 147 5.08 2.26 20.39
N VAL A 148 5.54 3.00 19.37
CA VAL A 148 6.87 3.62 19.39
C VAL A 148 6.98 4.64 20.53
N LEU A 149 5.98 5.52 20.66
CA LEU A 149 5.96 6.54 21.71
C LEU A 149 5.94 5.93 23.11
N GLU A 150 5.14 4.90 23.31
CA GLU A 150 5.06 4.23 24.62
C GLU A 150 6.32 3.43 24.92
N GLY A 151 6.89 2.77 23.91
CA GLY A 151 8.17 2.07 24.05
C GLY A 151 9.29 3.03 24.49
N ILE A 152 9.38 4.21 23.90
CA ILE A 152 10.35 5.24 24.28
C ILE A 152 10.11 5.72 25.72
N LYS A 153 8.87 5.96 26.12
CA LYS A 153 8.54 6.40 27.49
C LYS A 153 8.93 5.36 28.54
N CYS A 154 8.63 4.10 28.28
CA CYS A 154 8.85 3.01 29.25
C CYS A 154 10.29 2.48 29.21
N GLY A 155 10.96 2.50 28.05
CA GLY A 155 12.30 1.90 27.86
C GLY A 155 13.47 2.87 28.09
N GLY A 156 13.22 4.16 28.25
CA GLY A 156 14.24 5.20 28.45
C GLY A 156 15.39 5.16 27.44
N VAL A 157 15.49 6.23 26.64
CA VAL A 157 16.66 6.62 25.82
C VAL A 157 17.09 5.61 24.74
N LEU A 158 16.77 5.95 23.51
CA LEU A 158 17.53 5.52 22.34
C LEU A 158 18.99 5.94 22.53
N THR A 159 19.87 5.00 22.83
CA THR A 159 21.32 5.21 22.77
C THR A 159 21.81 5.14 21.34
#